data_ebf3edfe6aee02af0436b2a406f5321a
#
_entry.id   ebf3edfe6aee02af0436b2a406f5321a
#
_cell.length_a   1.000
_cell.length_b   1.000
_cell.length_c   1.000
_cell.angle_alpha   90.00
_cell.angle_beta   90.00
_cell.angle_gamma   90.00
#
_symmetry.space_group_name_H-M   'P 1'
#
loop_
_entity.id
_entity.type
_entity.pdbx_description
1 polymer ?
#
loop_
_entity_poly.entity_id
_entity_poly.type
_entity_poly.pdbx_seq_one_letter_code
_entity_poly.pdbx_strand_id
1 'polypeptide(L)'
;EKVSYIDGLDGITEFVRTPNEYGFATLSFTPNKRINANMNYIYTGSMLVPHFAGAPNQTVDEIISSASFSEVSFKFAYSIGLKKINSKIELYTGVKNILNAYQDQFDIGKNRDSNFVYGPSQPRTIFIGIKLKSK
;
A
#
# COMPACT_ATOMS: atom_id res chain seq x y z
N GLU A 1 2.19 -27.61 -15.73
CA GLU A 1 1.21 -28.18 -14.79
C GLU A 1 0.18 -27.10 -14.48
N LYS A 2 -1.08 -27.32 -14.92
CA LYS A 2 -2.16 -26.39 -14.62
C LYS A 2 -2.58 -26.59 -13.17
N VAL A 3 -2.36 -25.60 -12.33
CA VAL A 3 -2.85 -25.63 -10.96
C VAL A 3 -4.16 -24.85 -10.91
N SER A 4 -5.28 -25.57 -10.86
CA SER A 4 -6.57 -24.97 -10.51
C SER A 4 -6.70 -24.97 -9.01
N TYR A 5 -6.77 -23.78 -8.39
CA TYR A 5 -6.99 -23.62 -6.96
C TYR A 5 -8.46 -23.58 -6.55
N ILE A 6 -9.36 -23.51 -7.53
CA ILE A 6 -10.79 -23.39 -7.32
C ILE A 6 -11.47 -24.37 -8.29
N ASP A 7 -12.29 -25.27 -7.78
CA ASP A 7 -13.09 -26.19 -8.58
C ASP A 7 -14.01 -25.39 -9.54
N GLY A 8 -13.91 -25.70 -10.84
CA GLY A 8 -14.73 -25.06 -11.88
C GLY A 8 -14.06 -23.88 -12.62
N LEU A 9 -12.82 -23.51 -12.28
CA LEU A 9 -12.05 -22.48 -12.97
C LEU A 9 -10.89 -23.08 -13.77
N ASP A 10 -11.22 -23.97 -14.69
CA ASP A 10 -10.25 -24.58 -15.59
C ASP A 10 -9.61 -23.54 -16.53
N GLY A 11 -8.30 -23.54 -16.58
CA GLY A 11 -7.51 -22.72 -17.51
C GLY A 11 -6.71 -21.57 -16.90
N ILE A 12 -6.79 -21.34 -15.60
CA ILE A 12 -5.94 -20.34 -14.94
C ILE A 12 -4.54 -20.89 -14.80
N THR A 13 -3.57 -20.22 -15.44
CA THR A 13 -2.15 -20.57 -15.38
C THR A 13 -1.34 -19.60 -14.53
N GLU A 14 -1.96 -18.54 -14.01
CA GLU A 14 -1.34 -17.49 -13.22
C GLU A 14 -1.68 -17.66 -11.72
N PHE A 15 -0.79 -17.18 -10.87
CA PHE A 15 -1.05 -17.16 -9.43
C PHE A 15 -2.10 -16.09 -9.12
N VAL A 16 -3.14 -16.48 -8.40
CA VAL A 16 -4.12 -15.53 -7.88
C VAL A 16 -3.52 -14.68 -6.76
N ARG A 17 -3.96 -13.42 -6.64
CA ARG A 17 -3.52 -12.44 -5.65
C ARG A 17 -2.02 -12.13 -5.68
N THR A 18 -1.39 -12.37 -6.82
CA THR A 18 0.01 -12.05 -7.07
C THR A 18 0.09 -11.16 -8.30
N PRO A 19 0.54 -9.92 -8.18
CA PRO A 19 0.67 -9.04 -9.35
C PRO A 19 1.77 -9.55 -10.27
N ASN A 20 1.50 -9.55 -11.58
CA ASN A 20 2.49 -9.93 -12.60
C ASN A 20 3.63 -8.93 -12.71
N GLU A 21 3.35 -7.68 -12.34
CA GLU A 21 4.31 -6.57 -12.34
C GLU A 21 4.29 -5.88 -10.99
N TYR A 22 5.47 -5.69 -10.42
CA TYR A 22 5.66 -4.97 -9.16
C TYR A 22 6.94 -4.17 -9.22
N GLY A 23 6.92 -2.94 -8.73
CA GLY A 23 8.09 -2.10 -8.68
C GLY A 23 8.05 -1.10 -7.54
N PHE A 24 9.23 -0.68 -7.08
CA PHE A 24 9.35 0.40 -6.11
C PHE A 24 10.57 1.26 -6.41
N ALA A 25 10.51 2.51 -6.00
CA ALA A 25 11.62 3.44 -6.03
C ALA A 25 11.63 4.28 -4.76
N THR A 26 12.82 4.55 -4.24
CA THR A 26 13.02 5.42 -3.08
C THR A 26 14.04 6.50 -3.43
N LEU A 27 13.67 7.75 -3.22
CA LEU A 27 14.55 8.90 -3.34
C LEU A 27 14.76 9.50 -1.95
N SER A 28 16.03 9.60 -1.53
CA SER A 28 16.41 10.20 -0.26
C SER A 28 17.28 11.43 -0.51
N PHE A 29 16.94 12.54 0.13
CA PHE A 29 17.66 13.80 0.04
C PHE A 29 18.04 14.29 1.44
N THR A 30 19.34 14.32 1.72
CA THR A 30 19.89 14.71 3.02
C THR A 30 21.01 15.73 2.80
N PRO A 31 20.69 17.00 2.51
CA PRO A 31 21.68 18.02 2.16
C PRO A 31 22.60 18.38 3.34
N ASN A 32 22.16 18.13 4.56
CA ASN A 32 22.94 18.35 5.77
C ASN A 32 22.41 17.48 6.94
N LYS A 33 23.08 17.54 8.09
CA LYS A 33 22.73 16.74 9.28
C LYS A 33 21.38 17.10 9.94
N ARG A 34 20.71 18.16 9.45
CA ARG A 34 19.43 18.63 10.02
C ARG A 34 18.22 18.29 9.16
N ILE A 35 18.42 18.20 7.83
CA ILE A 35 17.32 18.02 6.88
C ILE A 35 17.39 16.62 6.30
N ASN A 36 16.25 15.94 6.32
CA ASN A 36 16.06 14.67 5.64
C ASN A 36 14.69 14.69 4.94
N ALA A 37 14.68 14.42 3.65
CA ALA A 37 13.47 14.26 2.86
C ALA A 37 13.51 12.92 2.13
N ASN A 38 12.40 12.20 2.13
CA ASN A 38 12.29 10.90 1.46
C ASN A 38 11.00 10.88 0.64
N MET A 39 11.11 10.34 -0.55
CA MET A 39 9.97 10.07 -1.42
C MET A 39 10.02 8.57 -1.79
N ASN A 40 8.89 7.90 -1.65
CA ASN A 40 8.72 6.51 -2.03
C ASN A 40 7.64 6.42 -3.10
N TYR A 41 7.91 5.60 -4.10
CA TYR A 41 6.95 5.19 -5.12
C TYR A 41 6.81 3.67 -5.08
N ILE A 42 5.58 3.17 -5.12
CA ILE A 42 5.26 1.75 -5.23
C ILE A 42 4.28 1.60 -6.38
N TYR A 43 4.59 0.68 -7.28
CA TYR A 43 3.70 0.24 -8.34
C TYR A 43 3.30 -1.21 -8.09
N THR A 44 2.02 -1.48 -8.12
CA THR A 44 1.44 -2.83 -8.07
C THR A 44 0.60 -3.00 -9.31
N GLY A 45 1.01 -3.91 -10.18
CA GLY A 45 0.28 -4.24 -11.41
C GLY A 45 -1.04 -4.96 -11.12
N SER A 46 -1.81 -5.20 -12.17
CA SER A 46 -3.03 -6.00 -12.08
C SER A 46 -2.70 -7.44 -11.66
N MET A 47 -3.65 -8.08 -11.01
CA MET A 47 -3.55 -9.47 -10.59
C MET A 47 -4.92 -10.15 -10.68
N LEU A 48 -4.94 -11.46 -10.77
CA LEU A 48 -6.15 -12.25 -10.68
C LEU A 48 -6.62 -12.35 -9.23
N VAL A 49 -7.87 -12.03 -8.97
CA VAL A 49 -8.47 -12.03 -7.64
C VAL A 49 -9.76 -12.85 -7.66
N PRO A 50 -9.89 -13.85 -6.79
CA PRO A 50 -11.14 -14.58 -6.64
C PRO A 50 -12.19 -13.72 -5.95
N HIS A 51 -13.44 -13.81 -6.42
CA HIS A 51 -14.62 -13.24 -5.80
C HIS A 51 -15.65 -14.35 -5.66
N PHE A 52 -15.95 -14.76 -4.44
CA PHE A 52 -16.75 -15.95 -4.18
C PHE A 52 -18.24 -15.66 -4.12
N ALA A 53 -19.03 -16.65 -4.56
CA ALA A 53 -20.47 -16.65 -4.43
C ALA A 53 -20.91 -16.49 -2.96
N GLY A 54 -22.07 -15.85 -2.77
CA GLY A 54 -22.63 -15.56 -1.44
C GLY A 54 -22.32 -14.16 -0.92
N ALA A 55 -21.40 -13.45 -1.56
CA ALA A 55 -21.22 -12.01 -1.33
C ALA A 55 -22.40 -11.20 -1.91
N PRO A 56 -22.63 -9.96 -1.47
CA PRO A 56 -23.67 -9.11 -2.02
C PRO A 56 -23.54 -8.95 -3.54
N ASN A 57 -24.60 -9.29 -4.26
CA ASN A 57 -24.67 -9.30 -5.73
C ASN A 57 -23.74 -10.29 -6.44
N GLN A 58 -23.12 -11.23 -5.73
CA GLN A 58 -22.26 -12.27 -6.28
C GLN A 58 -22.96 -13.63 -6.16
N THR A 59 -23.38 -14.17 -7.30
CA THR A 59 -24.14 -15.45 -7.35
C THR A 59 -23.30 -16.65 -7.75
N VAL A 60 -22.13 -16.41 -8.33
CA VAL A 60 -21.19 -17.44 -8.80
C VAL A 60 -19.78 -17.10 -8.37
N ASP A 61 -18.92 -18.11 -8.26
CA ASP A 61 -17.50 -17.89 -8.07
C ASP A 61 -16.88 -17.39 -9.37
N GLU A 62 -16.12 -16.33 -9.30
CA GLU A 62 -15.40 -15.80 -10.49
C GLU A 62 -13.99 -15.34 -10.12
N ILE A 63 -13.12 -15.28 -11.13
CA ILE A 63 -11.82 -14.64 -11.04
C ILE A 63 -11.83 -13.38 -11.88
N ILE A 64 -11.55 -12.27 -11.24
CA ILE A 64 -11.49 -10.97 -11.91
C ILE A 64 -10.05 -10.48 -11.96
N SER A 65 -9.75 -9.63 -12.95
CA SER A 65 -8.51 -8.88 -13.01
C SER A 65 -8.65 -7.59 -12.21
N SER A 66 -7.78 -7.37 -11.21
CA SER A 66 -7.76 -6.14 -10.42
C SER A 66 -7.27 -4.94 -11.24
N ALA A 67 -7.53 -3.74 -10.77
CA ALA A 67 -6.84 -2.55 -11.22
C ALA A 67 -5.36 -2.57 -10.78
N SER A 68 -4.52 -1.82 -11.49
CA SER A 68 -3.16 -1.51 -11.03
C SER A 68 -3.18 -0.31 -10.08
N PHE A 69 -2.22 -0.25 -9.17
CA PHE A 69 -2.11 0.82 -8.17
C PHE A 69 -0.74 1.48 -8.22
N SER A 70 -0.73 2.80 -8.08
CA SER A 70 0.48 3.60 -7.91
C SER A 70 0.37 4.40 -6.62
N GLU A 71 1.29 4.17 -5.71
CA GLU A 71 1.33 4.87 -4.43
C GLU A 71 2.57 5.74 -4.36
N VAL A 72 2.39 7.02 -4.05
CA VAL A 72 3.48 7.96 -3.77
C VAL A 72 3.37 8.42 -2.34
N SER A 73 4.47 8.39 -1.61
CA SER A 73 4.53 8.88 -0.24
C SER A 73 5.73 9.80 -0.07
N PHE A 74 5.55 10.86 0.71
CA PHE A 74 6.61 11.82 1.01
C PHE A 74 6.72 12.04 2.50
N LYS A 75 7.96 12.15 2.99
CA LYS A 75 8.28 12.49 4.37
C LYS A 75 9.39 13.53 4.39
N PHE A 76 9.21 14.56 5.22
CA PHE A 76 10.20 15.55 5.54
C PHE A 76 10.51 15.53 7.03
N ALA A 77 11.77 15.66 7.41
CA ALA A 77 12.21 15.73 8.79
C ALA A 77 13.27 16.82 9.00
N TYR A 78 13.14 17.54 10.10
CA TYR A 78 14.10 18.54 10.54
C TYR A 78 14.61 18.26 11.95
N SER A 79 15.93 18.18 12.11
CA SER A 79 16.60 17.85 13.37
C SER A 79 17.20 19.08 14.06
N ILE A 80 16.85 19.28 15.33
CA ILE A 80 17.33 20.35 16.19
C ILE A 80 18.20 19.73 17.28
N GLY A 81 19.46 20.13 17.35
CA GLY A 81 20.37 19.66 18.40
C GLY A 81 20.15 20.39 19.72
N LEU A 82 19.96 19.66 20.80
CA LEU A 82 19.87 20.16 22.18
C LEU A 82 21.21 19.94 22.88
N LYS A 83 22.12 20.90 22.77
CA LYS A 83 23.50 20.77 23.28
C LYS A 83 23.56 20.52 24.80
N LYS A 84 22.66 21.17 25.58
CA LYS A 84 22.66 21.05 27.04
C LYS A 84 22.40 19.66 27.60
N ILE A 85 21.60 18.86 26.89
CA ILE A 85 21.20 17.51 27.31
C ILE A 85 21.72 16.42 26.34
N ASN A 86 22.67 16.75 25.50
CA ASN A 86 23.27 15.83 24.53
C ASN A 86 22.25 15.03 23.72
N SER A 87 21.18 15.67 23.28
CA SER A 87 20.04 15.04 22.60
C SER A 87 19.68 15.80 21.32
N LYS A 88 18.79 15.23 20.53
CA LYS A 88 18.22 15.86 19.32
C LYS A 88 16.69 15.74 19.36
N ILE A 89 16.00 16.80 18.97
CA ILE A 89 14.60 16.73 18.59
C ILE A 89 14.52 16.65 17.07
N GLU A 90 13.75 15.71 16.55
CA GLU A 90 13.41 15.59 15.14
C GLU A 90 11.91 15.87 14.99
N LEU A 91 11.59 16.94 14.31
CA LEU A 91 10.24 17.24 13.84
C LEU A 91 10.07 16.62 12.48
N TYR A 92 9.00 15.89 12.27
CA TYR A 92 8.73 15.29 10.97
C TYR A 92 7.27 15.43 10.56
N THR A 93 7.06 15.51 9.27
CA THR A 93 5.73 15.53 8.65
C THR A 93 5.79 14.78 7.33
N GLY A 94 4.64 14.40 6.83
CA GLY A 94 4.56 13.75 5.53
C GLY A 94 3.15 13.44 5.09
N VAL A 95 3.09 12.88 3.90
CA VAL A 95 1.84 12.42 3.29
C VAL A 95 2.10 11.01 2.77
N LYS A 96 1.28 10.05 3.18
CA LYS A 96 1.21 8.72 2.60
C LYS A 96 0.16 8.70 1.50
N ASN A 97 0.41 7.89 0.49
CA ASN A 97 -0.52 7.68 -0.62
C ASN A 97 -1.07 9.00 -1.21
N ILE A 98 -0.16 9.86 -1.68
CA ILE A 98 -0.49 11.20 -2.22
C ILE A 98 -1.50 11.11 -3.37
N LEU A 99 -1.40 10.07 -4.19
CA LEU A 99 -2.28 9.83 -5.33
C LEU A 99 -3.66 9.33 -4.92
N ASN A 100 -3.85 9.00 -3.64
CA ASN A 100 -5.07 8.45 -3.09
C ASN A 100 -5.51 7.16 -3.83
N ALA A 101 -4.54 6.33 -4.20
CA ALA A 101 -4.77 5.05 -4.84
C ALA A 101 -5.27 4.04 -3.80
N TYR A 102 -6.49 3.55 -3.94
CA TYR A 102 -7.06 2.50 -3.10
C TYR A 102 -8.07 1.69 -3.91
N GLN A 103 -8.35 0.52 -3.41
CA GLN A 103 -9.43 -0.29 -3.97
C GLN A 103 -10.78 0.37 -3.65
N ASP A 104 -11.55 0.67 -4.68
CA ASP A 104 -12.90 1.25 -4.57
C ASP A 104 -14.01 0.20 -4.72
N GLN A 105 -13.69 -0.93 -5.33
CA GLN A 105 -14.59 -2.07 -5.51
C GLN A 105 -14.35 -3.11 -4.42
N PHE A 106 -15.16 -3.11 -3.40
CA PHE A 106 -15.15 -4.12 -2.35
C PHE A 106 -16.55 -4.34 -1.80
N ASP A 107 -16.79 -5.53 -1.30
CA ASP A 107 -18.07 -5.88 -0.70
C ASP A 107 -18.29 -5.14 0.62
N ILE A 108 -19.53 -4.73 0.84
CA ILE A 108 -19.94 -4.03 2.05
C ILE A 108 -20.98 -4.89 2.79
N GLY A 109 -20.86 -4.93 4.12
CA GLY A 109 -21.85 -5.54 4.97
C GLY A 109 -21.43 -6.88 5.57
N LYS A 110 -22.44 -7.56 6.13
CA LYS A 110 -22.27 -8.77 6.93
C LYS A 110 -21.76 -9.96 6.10
N ASN A 111 -22.23 -10.07 4.86
CA ASN A 111 -21.93 -11.19 3.96
C ASN A 111 -20.86 -10.84 2.92
N ARG A 112 -20.00 -9.83 3.19
CA ARG A 112 -18.92 -9.49 2.29
C ARG A 112 -17.96 -10.66 2.10
N ASP A 113 -17.41 -10.83 0.90
CA ASP A 113 -16.27 -11.70 0.69
C ASP A 113 -14.99 -11.05 1.22
N SER A 114 -14.46 -11.57 2.32
CA SER A 114 -13.21 -11.08 2.91
C SER A 114 -11.97 -11.38 2.03
N ASN A 115 -12.09 -12.27 1.07
CA ASN A 115 -11.03 -12.57 0.11
C ASN A 115 -10.98 -11.53 -1.02
N PHE A 116 -12.05 -10.77 -1.22
CA PHE A 116 -12.13 -9.73 -2.24
C PHE A 116 -11.52 -8.41 -1.77
N VAL A 117 -10.35 -8.47 -1.12
CA VAL A 117 -9.56 -7.30 -0.71
C VAL A 117 -8.15 -7.46 -1.27
N TYR A 118 -7.76 -6.63 -2.23
CA TYR A 118 -6.53 -6.80 -3.02
C TYR A 118 -5.70 -5.52 -3.22
N GLY A 119 -6.28 -4.36 -3.01
CA GLY A 119 -5.63 -3.06 -3.23
C GLY A 119 -5.10 -2.41 -1.95
N PRO A 120 -4.48 -1.24 -2.06
CA PRO A 120 -4.10 -0.44 -0.92
C PRO A 120 -5.29 -0.16 -0.02
N SER A 121 -5.13 -0.39 1.28
CA SER A 121 -6.20 -0.24 2.27
C SER A 121 -6.22 1.12 2.95
N GLN A 122 -5.19 1.95 2.76
CA GLN A 122 -5.06 3.25 3.40
C GLN A 122 -5.23 4.38 2.38
N PRO A 123 -6.22 5.26 2.56
CA PRO A 123 -6.36 6.46 1.76
C PRO A 123 -5.21 7.44 2.03
N ARG A 124 -5.19 8.55 1.29
CA ARG A 124 -4.25 9.63 1.54
C ARG A 124 -4.29 10.04 3.02
N THR A 125 -3.13 9.97 3.66
CA THR A 125 -3.00 10.26 5.09
C THR A 125 -1.87 11.24 5.33
N ILE A 126 -2.19 12.37 5.99
CA ILE A 126 -1.21 13.36 6.43
C ILE A 126 -0.82 13.02 7.87
N PHE A 127 0.46 13.11 8.18
CA PHE A 127 0.96 12.88 9.52
C PHE A 127 2.00 13.92 9.93
N ILE A 128 2.05 14.20 11.22
CA ILE A 128 3.06 15.04 11.86
C ILE A 128 3.51 14.34 13.14
N GLY A 129 4.77 14.50 13.51
CA GLY A 129 5.27 13.93 14.76
C GLY A 129 6.57 14.54 15.21
N ILE A 130 6.91 14.21 16.45
CA ILE A 130 8.13 14.63 17.16
C ILE A 130 8.83 13.38 17.65
N LYS A 131 10.15 13.32 17.48
CA LYS A 131 10.98 12.23 17.99
C LYS A 131 12.14 12.81 18.78
N LEU A 132 12.33 12.36 20.00
CA LEU A 132 13.50 12.64 20.82
C LEU A 132 14.52 11.52 20.64
N LYS A 133 15.75 11.89 20.34
CA LYS A 133 16.88 10.95 20.18
C LYS A 133 17.99 11.37 21.13
N SER A 134 18.40 10.47 22.03
CA SER A 134 19.66 10.62 22.76
C SER A 134 20.83 10.39 21.81
N LYS A 135 21.93 11.07 22.01
CA LYS A 135 23.20 10.82 21.29
C LYS A 135 23.96 9.70 21.94
#